data_3b773d2b0c1cf6718e23970b077ecca6
#
_entry.id   3b773d2b0c1cf6718e23970b077ecca6
#
_cell.length_a   1.000
_cell.length_b   1.000
_cell.length_c   1.000
_cell.angle_alpha   90.00
_cell.angle_beta   90.00
_cell.angle_gamma   90.00
#
_symmetry.space_group_name_H-M   'P 1'
#
loop_
_entity.id
_entity.type
_entity.pdbx_description
1 polymer ?
#
loop_
_entity_poly.entity_id
_entity_poly.type
_entity_poly.pdbx_seq_one_letter_code
_entity_poly.pdbx_strand_id
1 'polypeptide(L)'
;MSIAFLSIVGLLFASGMISFLELSHLSYDTEEILKANQRNMELAKEMLGAVHDLNVAIVHLAILQDASYDSLCRTGLQRLEHAVATAQKGALDRSALDSLTGATTELLVLTKMFLVTETPKAGDEAGEVWYNEYYEKQYEKVVTAIRDYMTSTQSSLAPRAEQLKKNAYRAVTPVLISLVVMIATVLMLFYFTMLYCVNPIVAMNKGLGQYLTFRIPFAVKAECKDEILELKEKIEALVAMLKQNKA
;
A
#
# COMPACT_ATOMS: atom_id res chain seq x y z
N MET A 1 33.81 -9.64 21.30
CA MET A 1 33.46 -8.60 20.29
C MET A 1 32.72 -9.15 19.07
N SER A 2 33.13 -10.23 18.45
CA SER A 2 32.50 -10.80 17.24
C SER A 2 31.00 -11.15 17.45
N ILE A 3 30.62 -11.69 18.60
CA ILE A 3 29.23 -12.08 18.89
C ILE A 3 28.32 -10.86 18.96
N ALA A 4 28.77 -9.77 19.59
CA ALA A 4 28.00 -8.52 19.68
C ALA A 4 27.80 -7.87 18.30
N PHE A 5 28.84 -7.89 17.45
CA PHE A 5 28.76 -7.40 16.09
C PHE A 5 27.80 -8.25 15.24
N LEU A 6 27.89 -9.58 15.35
CA LEU A 6 27.02 -10.50 14.65
C LEU A 6 25.54 -10.34 15.05
N SER A 7 25.27 -10.08 16.35
CA SER A 7 23.91 -9.83 16.83
C SER A 7 23.31 -8.55 16.28
N ILE A 8 24.10 -7.47 16.14
CA ILE A 8 23.66 -6.20 15.53
C ILE A 8 23.31 -6.41 14.06
N VAL A 9 24.19 -7.09 13.32
CA VAL A 9 23.97 -7.39 11.90
C VAL A 9 22.72 -8.27 11.71
N GLY A 10 22.54 -9.28 12.57
CA GLY A 10 21.37 -10.16 12.56
C GLY A 10 20.05 -9.40 12.83
N LEU A 11 20.03 -8.50 13.82
CA LEU A 11 18.87 -7.66 14.13
C LEU A 11 18.54 -6.70 12.98
N LEU A 12 19.55 -6.08 12.37
CA LEU A 12 19.36 -5.19 11.21
C LEU A 12 18.78 -5.94 10.01
N PHE A 13 19.33 -7.13 9.73
CA PHE A 13 18.87 -7.95 8.63
C PHE A 13 17.41 -8.40 8.85
N ALA A 14 17.09 -8.91 10.04
CA ALA A 14 15.72 -9.34 10.39
C ALA A 14 14.73 -8.17 10.31
N SER A 15 15.08 -7.01 10.87
CA SER A 15 14.24 -5.81 10.81
C SER A 15 14.04 -5.30 9.39
N GLY A 16 15.11 -5.27 8.58
CA GLY A 16 15.03 -4.88 7.17
C GLY A 16 14.15 -5.82 6.35
N MET A 17 14.25 -7.12 6.61
CA MET A 17 13.46 -8.13 5.92
C MET A 17 11.96 -8.02 6.27
N ILE A 18 11.62 -7.85 7.54
CA ILE A 18 10.23 -7.64 7.98
C ILE A 18 9.66 -6.38 7.32
N SER A 19 10.39 -5.28 7.35
CA SER A 19 9.93 -4.02 6.75
C SER A 19 9.78 -4.09 5.24
N PHE A 20 10.66 -4.82 4.56
CA PHE A 20 10.55 -5.05 3.11
C PHE A 20 9.29 -5.86 2.76
N LEU A 21 8.99 -6.91 3.52
CA LEU A 21 7.78 -7.72 3.31
C LEU A 21 6.50 -6.89 3.54
N GLU A 22 6.44 -6.13 4.63
CA GLU A 22 5.30 -5.26 4.95
C GLU A 22 5.10 -4.16 3.87
N LEU A 23 6.18 -3.54 3.40
CA LEU A 23 6.13 -2.52 2.36
C LEU A 23 5.70 -3.10 1.01
N SER A 24 6.14 -4.31 0.69
CA SER A 24 5.74 -5.03 -0.53
C SER A 24 4.26 -5.37 -0.52
N HIS A 25 3.72 -5.87 0.60
CA HIS A 25 2.28 -6.11 0.76
C HIS A 25 1.47 -4.82 0.61
N LEU A 26 1.90 -3.74 1.26
CA LEU A 26 1.23 -2.45 1.18
C LEU A 26 1.17 -1.90 -0.25
N SER A 27 2.24 -2.05 -1.01
CA SER A 27 2.30 -1.62 -2.41
C SER A 27 1.35 -2.41 -3.29
N TYR A 28 1.29 -3.72 -3.11
CA TYR A 28 0.39 -4.61 -3.85
C TYR A 28 -1.09 -4.29 -3.57
N ASP A 29 -1.47 -4.19 -2.30
CA ASP A 29 -2.84 -3.87 -1.88
C ASP A 29 -3.29 -2.50 -2.42
N THR A 30 -2.39 -1.51 -2.44
CA THR A 30 -2.68 -0.17 -2.97
C THR A 30 -2.97 -0.22 -4.47
N GLU A 31 -2.14 -0.93 -5.22
CA GLU A 31 -2.29 -1.04 -6.67
C GLU A 31 -3.57 -1.79 -7.05
N GLU A 32 -3.92 -2.85 -6.33
CA GLU A 32 -5.14 -3.63 -6.54
C GLU A 32 -6.40 -2.78 -6.29
N ILE A 33 -6.42 -2.02 -5.19
CA ILE A 33 -7.54 -1.13 -4.85
C ILE A 33 -7.71 -0.04 -5.90
N LEU A 34 -6.63 0.59 -6.35
CA LEU A 34 -6.69 1.64 -7.38
C LEU A 34 -7.18 1.09 -8.73
N LYS A 35 -6.68 -0.07 -9.15
CA LYS A 35 -7.11 -0.74 -10.39
C LYS A 35 -8.58 -1.15 -10.34
N ALA A 36 -9.04 -1.70 -9.21
CA ALA A 36 -10.44 -2.07 -9.03
C ALA A 36 -11.36 -0.82 -9.10
N ASN A 37 -10.96 0.27 -8.45
CA ASN A 37 -11.72 1.52 -8.50
C ASN A 37 -11.76 2.11 -9.90
N GLN A 38 -10.61 2.18 -10.59
CA GLN A 38 -10.53 2.69 -11.96
C GLN A 38 -11.43 1.86 -12.88
N ARG A 39 -11.37 0.53 -12.80
CA ARG A 39 -12.21 -0.37 -13.58
C ARG A 39 -13.69 -0.13 -13.33
N ASN A 40 -14.11 0.02 -12.06
CA ASN A 40 -15.51 0.26 -11.71
C ASN A 40 -16.00 1.63 -12.23
N MET A 41 -15.14 2.65 -12.20
CA MET A 41 -15.44 3.97 -12.76
C MET A 41 -15.56 3.93 -14.29
N GLU A 42 -14.72 3.16 -14.97
CA GLU A 42 -14.80 2.96 -16.43
C GLU A 42 -16.09 2.22 -16.81
N LEU A 43 -16.45 1.16 -16.06
CA LEU A 43 -17.72 0.45 -16.25
C LEU A 43 -18.93 1.37 -16.05
N ALA A 44 -18.92 2.21 -15.03
CA ALA A 44 -20.01 3.16 -14.79
C ALA A 44 -20.13 4.20 -15.91
N LYS A 45 -19.02 4.68 -16.48
CA LYS A 45 -19.02 5.55 -17.66
C LYS A 45 -19.57 4.83 -18.90
N GLU A 46 -19.19 3.58 -19.08
CA GLU A 46 -19.71 2.75 -20.17
C GLU A 46 -21.24 2.53 -20.04
N MET A 47 -21.73 2.26 -18.81
CA MET A 47 -23.16 2.17 -18.53
C MET A 47 -23.89 3.46 -18.86
N LEU A 48 -23.36 4.63 -18.42
CA LEU A 48 -23.95 5.93 -18.74
C LEU A 48 -24.00 6.18 -20.26
N GLY A 49 -22.92 5.86 -20.96
CA GLY A 49 -22.90 5.96 -22.43
C GLY A 49 -23.92 5.05 -23.10
N ALA A 50 -23.97 3.79 -22.68
CA ALA A 50 -24.94 2.81 -23.20
C ALA A 50 -26.41 3.20 -22.93
N VAL A 51 -26.70 3.71 -21.73
CA VAL A 51 -28.05 4.20 -21.38
C VAL A 51 -28.40 5.45 -22.18
N HIS A 52 -27.43 6.35 -22.43
CA HIS A 52 -27.67 7.52 -23.25
C HIS A 52 -27.93 7.13 -24.73
N ASP A 53 -27.12 6.27 -25.31
CA ASP A 53 -27.31 5.76 -26.66
C ASP A 53 -28.68 5.07 -26.79
N LEU A 54 -29.05 4.29 -25.77
CA LEU A 54 -30.34 3.65 -25.68
C LEU A 54 -31.50 4.62 -25.64
N ASN A 55 -31.38 5.70 -24.82
CA ASN A 55 -32.40 6.75 -24.73
C ASN A 55 -32.57 7.47 -26.07
N VAL A 56 -31.48 7.85 -26.73
CA VAL A 56 -31.53 8.47 -28.06
C VAL A 56 -32.21 7.55 -29.06
N ALA A 57 -31.85 6.28 -29.07
CA ALA A 57 -32.46 5.31 -29.96
C ALA A 57 -33.97 5.13 -29.70
N ILE A 58 -34.40 5.08 -28.43
CA ILE A 58 -35.80 4.95 -28.05
C ILE A 58 -36.62 6.21 -28.43
N VAL A 59 -36.06 7.43 -28.23
CA VAL A 59 -36.71 8.64 -28.69
C VAL A 59 -36.97 8.62 -30.20
N HIS A 60 -35.97 8.20 -30.99
CA HIS A 60 -36.14 8.08 -32.44
C HIS A 60 -37.12 6.98 -32.83
N LEU A 61 -37.09 5.83 -32.18
CA LEU A 61 -38.01 4.72 -32.47
C LEU A 61 -39.43 4.99 -32.05
N ALA A 62 -39.66 5.50 -30.80
CA ALA A 62 -40.98 5.64 -30.22
C ALA A 62 -41.69 6.94 -30.63
N ILE A 63 -40.96 8.06 -30.71
CA ILE A 63 -41.53 9.39 -30.97
C ILE A 63 -41.41 9.76 -32.46
N LEU A 64 -40.16 9.66 -33.00
CA LEU A 64 -39.89 10.04 -34.39
C LEU A 64 -40.19 8.93 -35.40
N GLN A 65 -40.42 7.72 -34.91
CA GLN A 65 -40.73 6.51 -35.71
C GLN A 65 -39.68 6.19 -36.77
N ASP A 66 -38.41 6.49 -36.46
CA ASP A 66 -37.27 6.24 -37.31
C ASP A 66 -36.67 4.87 -37.02
N ALA A 67 -37.04 3.86 -37.85
CA ALA A 67 -36.56 2.49 -37.70
C ALA A 67 -35.05 2.31 -37.91
N SER A 68 -34.31 3.32 -38.43
CA SER A 68 -32.88 3.24 -38.60
C SER A 68 -32.13 3.12 -37.28
N TYR A 69 -32.75 3.52 -36.18
CA TYR A 69 -32.21 3.45 -34.82
C TYR A 69 -32.39 2.10 -34.10
N ASP A 70 -33.05 1.10 -34.71
CA ASP A 70 -33.18 -0.25 -34.11
C ASP A 70 -31.81 -0.89 -33.79
N SER A 71 -30.85 -0.76 -34.70
CA SER A 71 -29.49 -1.26 -34.48
C SER A 71 -28.79 -0.58 -33.29
N LEU A 72 -28.93 0.72 -33.14
CA LEU A 72 -28.36 1.47 -32.01
C LEU A 72 -29.03 1.04 -30.68
N CYS A 73 -30.34 0.87 -30.69
CA CYS A 73 -31.10 0.40 -29.53
C CYS A 73 -30.61 -0.97 -29.05
N ARG A 74 -30.51 -1.95 -29.97
CA ARG A 74 -30.01 -3.31 -29.63
C ARG A 74 -28.56 -3.30 -29.13
N THR A 75 -27.71 -2.49 -29.73
CA THR A 75 -26.32 -2.33 -29.32
C THR A 75 -26.24 -1.70 -27.92
N GLY A 76 -27.01 -0.66 -27.64
CA GLY A 76 -27.10 -0.02 -26.32
C GLY A 76 -27.56 -1.01 -25.25
N LEU A 77 -28.59 -1.82 -25.53
CA LEU A 77 -29.05 -2.89 -24.64
C LEU A 77 -27.93 -3.89 -24.30
N GLN A 78 -27.23 -4.41 -25.29
CA GLN A 78 -26.16 -5.40 -25.10
C GLN A 78 -25.00 -4.80 -24.30
N ARG A 79 -24.58 -3.57 -24.61
CA ARG A 79 -23.50 -2.88 -23.88
C ARG A 79 -23.87 -2.66 -22.42
N LEU A 80 -25.10 -2.19 -22.14
CA LEU A 80 -25.58 -1.99 -20.78
C LEU A 80 -25.62 -3.29 -19.99
N GLU A 81 -26.21 -4.35 -20.56
CA GLU A 81 -26.29 -5.68 -19.95
C GLU A 81 -24.90 -6.25 -19.64
N HIS A 82 -23.97 -6.15 -20.60
CA HIS A 82 -22.58 -6.59 -20.43
C HIS A 82 -21.82 -5.80 -19.34
N ALA A 83 -21.96 -4.47 -19.33
CA ALA A 83 -21.28 -3.63 -18.36
C ALA A 83 -21.77 -3.89 -16.92
N VAL A 84 -23.09 -4.06 -16.72
CA VAL A 84 -23.67 -4.41 -15.40
C VAL A 84 -23.23 -5.80 -14.96
N ALA A 85 -23.28 -6.81 -15.86
CA ALA A 85 -22.83 -8.17 -15.55
C ALA A 85 -21.32 -8.22 -15.20
N THR A 86 -20.53 -7.34 -15.81
CA THR A 86 -19.09 -7.23 -15.52
C THR A 86 -18.86 -6.56 -14.18
N ALA A 87 -19.65 -5.53 -13.84
CA ALA A 87 -19.59 -4.87 -12.52
C ALA A 87 -19.94 -5.82 -11.37
N GLN A 88 -20.88 -6.75 -11.58
CA GLN A 88 -21.27 -7.75 -10.58
C GLN A 88 -20.11 -8.66 -10.15
N LYS A 89 -19.15 -8.94 -11.03
CA LYS A 89 -17.98 -9.79 -10.73
C LYS A 89 -16.93 -9.10 -9.85
N GLY A 90 -16.92 -7.78 -9.81
CA GLY A 90 -15.88 -7.00 -9.12
C GLY A 90 -16.41 -5.99 -8.10
N ALA A 91 -17.67 -6.08 -7.69
CA ALA A 91 -18.31 -5.09 -6.84
C ALA A 91 -17.77 -5.12 -5.41
N LEU A 92 -17.44 -3.94 -4.92
CA LEU A 92 -16.97 -3.68 -3.55
C LEU A 92 -18.14 -3.32 -2.61
N ASP A 93 -19.19 -2.73 -3.15
CA ASP A 93 -20.44 -2.41 -2.46
C ASP A 93 -21.60 -3.12 -3.14
N ARG A 94 -22.16 -4.09 -2.44
CA ARG A 94 -23.29 -4.90 -2.93
C ARG A 94 -24.60 -4.11 -2.96
N SER A 95 -24.82 -3.19 -2.02
CA SER A 95 -26.08 -2.45 -1.91
C SER A 95 -26.32 -1.54 -3.13
N ALA A 96 -25.31 -0.74 -3.49
CA ALA A 96 -25.40 0.13 -4.67
C ALA A 96 -25.50 -0.69 -5.97
N LEU A 97 -24.84 -1.85 -6.03
CA LEU A 97 -24.90 -2.74 -7.17
C LEU A 97 -26.26 -3.44 -7.31
N ASP A 98 -26.87 -3.86 -6.21
CA ASP A 98 -28.20 -4.49 -6.22
C ASP A 98 -29.27 -3.51 -6.72
N SER A 99 -29.22 -2.24 -6.26
CA SER A 99 -30.08 -1.15 -6.76
C SER A 99 -29.87 -0.92 -8.26
N LEU A 100 -28.61 -0.82 -8.71
CA LEU A 100 -28.26 -0.67 -10.13
C LEU A 100 -28.77 -1.84 -10.97
N THR A 101 -28.56 -3.07 -10.50
CA THR A 101 -29.01 -4.28 -11.21
C THR A 101 -30.53 -4.32 -11.33
N GLY A 102 -31.25 -3.98 -10.26
CA GLY A 102 -32.71 -3.94 -10.27
C GLY A 102 -33.25 -2.92 -11.27
N ALA A 103 -32.78 -1.67 -11.18
CA ALA A 103 -33.20 -0.60 -12.08
C ALA A 103 -32.87 -0.93 -13.55
N THR A 104 -31.68 -1.46 -13.81
CA THR A 104 -31.25 -1.86 -15.17
C THR A 104 -32.11 -3.00 -15.72
N THR A 105 -32.41 -4.00 -14.90
CA THR A 105 -33.26 -5.14 -15.33
C THR A 105 -34.65 -4.66 -15.74
N GLU A 106 -35.26 -3.75 -14.98
CA GLU A 106 -36.55 -3.17 -15.30
C GLU A 106 -36.51 -2.41 -16.65
N LEU A 107 -35.49 -1.58 -16.88
CA LEU A 107 -35.30 -0.85 -18.14
C LEU A 107 -35.10 -1.81 -19.33
N LEU A 108 -34.26 -2.85 -19.15
CA LEU A 108 -34.01 -3.86 -20.19
C LEU A 108 -35.28 -4.62 -20.59
N VAL A 109 -36.07 -5.02 -19.61
CA VAL A 109 -37.35 -5.70 -19.85
C VAL A 109 -38.32 -4.80 -20.60
N LEU A 110 -38.48 -3.55 -20.14
CA LEU A 110 -39.36 -2.57 -20.75
C LEU A 110 -38.96 -2.29 -22.21
N THR A 111 -37.68 -2.11 -22.46
CA THR A 111 -37.16 -1.86 -23.82
C THR A 111 -37.28 -3.10 -24.74
N LYS A 112 -36.97 -4.29 -24.21
CA LYS A 112 -37.14 -5.55 -24.99
C LYS A 112 -38.61 -5.76 -25.33
N MET A 113 -39.55 -5.49 -24.43
CA MET A 113 -40.98 -5.57 -24.73
C MET A 113 -41.40 -4.59 -25.83
N PHE A 114 -40.92 -3.33 -25.79
CA PHE A 114 -41.17 -2.36 -26.85
C PHE A 114 -40.68 -2.82 -28.22
N LEU A 115 -39.49 -3.40 -28.30
CA LEU A 115 -38.92 -3.91 -29.56
C LEU A 115 -39.64 -5.14 -30.14
N VAL A 116 -40.34 -5.89 -29.31
CA VAL A 116 -41.11 -7.10 -29.74
C VAL A 116 -42.56 -6.74 -30.11
N THR A 117 -43.13 -5.79 -29.40
CA THR A 117 -44.47 -5.29 -29.71
C THR A 117 -44.34 -4.35 -30.90
N GLU A 118 -45.03 -4.63 -32.03
CA GLU A 118 -44.91 -3.85 -33.26
C GLU A 118 -44.85 -2.35 -33.00
N THR A 119 -43.80 -1.67 -33.56
CA THR A 119 -43.63 -0.24 -33.46
C THR A 119 -44.93 0.49 -33.78
N PRO A 120 -45.36 1.49 -32.97
CA PRO A 120 -46.56 2.29 -33.22
C PRO A 120 -46.53 2.83 -34.65
N LYS A 121 -47.62 2.69 -35.40
CA LYS A 121 -47.70 3.20 -36.78
C LYS A 121 -47.58 4.71 -36.80
N ALA A 122 -46.97 5.24 -37.88
CA ALA A 122 -46.74 6.65 -38.06
C ALA A 122 -48.03 7.47 -37.79
N GLY A 123 -47.96 8.39 -36.84
CA GLY A 123 -49.11 9.27 -36.41
C GLY A 123 -49.82 8.84 -35.13
N ASP A 124 -49.33 7.81 -34.41
CA ASP A 124 -49.92 7.38 -33.16
C ASP A 124 -49.24 8.06 -31.96
N GLU A 125 -50.04 8.81 -31.15
CA GLU A 125 -49.54 9.42 -29.90
C GLU A 125 -49.14 8.39 -28.84
N ALA A 126 -49.40 7.10 -29.11
CA ALA A 126 -49.09 6.01 -28.20
C ALA A 126 -47.60 5.86 -27.88
N GLY A 127 -46.74 6.14 -28.85
CA GLY A 127 -45.27 6.08 -28.65
C GLY A 127 -44.75 7.16 -27.71
N GLU A 128 -45.25 8.39 -27.87
CA GLU A 128 -44.92 9.52 -26.98
C GLU A 128 -45.47 9.30 -25.57
N VAL A 129 -46.70 8.85 -25.42
CA VAL A 129 -47.31 8.50 -24.12
C VAL A 129 -46.53 7.38 -23.43
N TRP A 130 -46.15 6.33 -24.18
CA TRP A 130 -45.36 5.23 -23.63
C TRP A 130 -44.00 5.72 -23.16
N TYR A 131 -43.31 6.58 -23.94
CA TYR A 131 -42.03 7.15 -23.57
C TYR A 131 -42.15 7.97 -22.27
N ASN A 132 -43.06 8.96 -22.19
CA ASN A 132 -43.21 9.88 -21.07
C ASN A 132 -43.72 9.19 -19.80
N GLU A 133 -44.65 8.23 -19.92
CA GLU A 133 -45.27 7.61 -18.76
C GLU A 133 -44.48 6.45 -18.17
N TYR A 134 -43.74 5.70 -19.02
CA TYR A 134 -43.08 4.45 -18.60
C TYR A 134 -41.59 4.50 -18.77
N TYR A 135 -41.09 4.85 -19.96
CA TYR A 135 -39.68 4.71 -20.27
C TYR A 135 -38.80 5.77 -19.58
N GLU A 136 -39.16 7.05 -19.65
CA GLU A 136 -38.42 8.18 -19.10
C GLU A 136 -38.15 7.99 -17.60
N LYS A 137 -39.19 7.62 -16.85
CA LYS A 137 -39.10 7.37 -15.41
C LYS A 137 -38.11 6.27 -15.08
N GLN A 138 -38.08 5.22 -15.90
CA GLN A 138 -37.20 4.10 -15.71
C GLN A 138 -35.74 4.42 -16.15
N TYR A 139 -35.59 5.20 -17.22
CA TYR A 139 -34.32 5.76 -17.64
C TYR A 139 -33.68 6.63 -16.51
N GLU A 140 -34.45 7.53 -15.90
CA GLU A 140 -33.96 8.37 -14.81
C GLU A 140 -33.55 7.54 -13.58
N LYS A 141 -34.29 6.48 -13.24
CA LYS A 141 -33.92 5.56 -12.16
C LYS A 141 -32.56 4.90 -12.44
N VAL A 142 -32.33 4.42 -13.68
CA VAL A 142 -31.06 3.79 -14.04
C VAL A 142 -29.92 4.78 -14.00
N VAL A 143 -30.12 6.00 -14.54
CA VAL A 143 -29.11 7.06 -14.48
C VAL A 143 -28.74 7.41 -13.03
N THR A 144 -29.75 7.52 -12.17
CA THR A 144 -29.54 7.77 -10.74
C THR A 144 -28.78 6.61 -10.07
N ALA A 145 -29.21 5.37 -10.32
CA ALA A 145 -28.54 4.20 -9.77
C ALA A 145 -27.05 4.06 -10.23
N ILE A 146 -26.76 4.42 -11.49
CA ILE A 146 -25.35 4.47 -11.98
C ILE A 146 -24.55 5.56 -11.25
N ARG A 147 -25.12 6.74 -11.03
CA ARG A 147 -24.47 7.82 -10.28
C ARG A 147 -24.22 7.43 -8.82
N ASP A 148 -25.18 6.77 -8.19
CA ASP A 148 -25.04 6.27 -6.82
C ASP A 148 -23.94 5.19 -6.74
N TYR A 149 -23.89 4.30 -7.73
CA TYR A 149 -22.80 3.32 -7.84
C TYR A 149 -21.43 3.99 -8.01
N MET A 150 -21.32 5.05 -8.84
CA MET A 150 -20.11 5.85 -8.97
C MET A 150 -19.70 6.49 -7.64
N THR A 151 -20.64 7.12 -6.96
CA THR A 151 -20.44 7.80 -5.67
C THR A 151 -20.00 6.79 -4.60
N SER A 152 -20.68 5.65 -4.51
CA SER A 152 -20.31 4.56 -3.60
C SER A 152 -18.90 4.02 -3.89
N THR A 153 -18.56 3.81 -5.16
CA THR A 153 -17.24 3.38 -5.58
C THR A 153 -16.16 4.39 -5.15
N GLN A 154 -16.39 5.68 -5.32
CA GLN A 154 -15.47 6.73 -4.88
C GLN A 154 -15.37 6.83 -3.35
N SER A 155 -16.51 6.79 -2.65
CA SER A 155 -16.55 6.91 -1.20
C SER A 155 -15.90 5.72 -0.49
N SER A 156 -15.90 4.55 -1.11
CA SER A 156 -15.23 3.35 -0.59
C SER A 156 -13.69 3.45 -0.56
N LEU A 157 -13.11 4.43 -1.28
CA LEU A 157 -11.66 4.69 -1.27
C LEU A 157 -11.17 5.33 0.03
N ALA A 158 -11.95 6.23 0.63
CA ALA A 158 -11.53 6.98 1.82
C ALA A 158 -11.21 6.08 3.03
N PRO A 159 -12.07 5.12 3.43
CA PRO A 159 -11.76 4.18 4.52
C PRO A 159 -10.55 3.27 4.19
N ARG A 160 -10.39 2.89 2.92
CA ARG A 160 -9.26 2.06 2.48
C ARG A 160 -7.95 2.81 2.48
N ALA A 161 -7.96 4.09 2.05
CA ALA A 161 -6.81 4.97 2.15
C ALA A 161 -6.37 5.17 3.61
N GLU A 162 -7.31 5.24 4.55
CA GLU A 162 -7.02 5.31 5.98
C GLU A 162 -6.40 4.01 6.51
N GLN A 163 -6.92 2.85 6.09
CA GLN A 163 -6.32 1.54 6.41
C GLN A 163 -4.90 1.41 5.85
N LEU A 164 -4.68 1.83 4.59
CA LEU A 164 -3.35 1.85 3.98
C LEU A 164 -2.38 2.73 4.76
N LYS A 165 -2.82 3.93 5.18
CA LYS A 165 -2.04 4.82 6.04
C LYS A 165 -1.68 4.15 7.37
N LYS A 166 -2.63 3.48 8.01
CA LYS A 166 -2.42 2.74 9.27
C LYS A 166 -1.44 1.59 9.09
N ASN A 167 -1.55 0.84 7.99
CA ASN A 167 -0.64 -0.25 7.65
C ASN A 167 0.77 0.27 7.34
N ALA A 168 0.90 1.43 6.66
CA ALA A 168 2.18 2.08 6.43
C ALA A 168 2.89 2.45 7.74
N TYR A 169 2.17 3.00 8.72
CA TYR A 169 2.74 3.26 10.05
C TYR A 169 3.18 1.97 10.76
N ARG A 170 2.43 0.88 10.62
CA ARG A 170 2.83 -0.43 11.18
C ARG A 170 4.10 -0.96 10.54
N ALA A 171 4.29 -0.78 9.24
CA ALA A 171 5.51 -1.20 8.54
C ALA A 171 6.75 -0.39 8.97
N VAL A 172 6.59 0.90 9.27
CA VAL A 172 7.70 1.78 9.68
C VAL A 172 8.08 1.63 11.16
N THR A 173 7.14 1.30 12.03
CA THR A 173 7.36 1.18 13.48
C THR A 173 8.50 0.21 13.86
N PRO A 174 8.58 -1.03 13.34
CA PRO A 174 9.68 -1.95 13.65
C PRO A 174 11.06 -1.42 13.25
N VAL A 175 11.13 -0.67 12.12
CA VAL A 175 12.37 -0.05 11.65
C VAL A 175 12.86 1.00 12.64
N LEU A 176 11.97 1.86 13.11
CA LEU A 176 12.32 2.90 14.09
C LEU A 176 12.78 2.28 15.41
N ILE A 177 12.09 1.24 15.88
CA ILE A 177 12.49 0.55 17.12
C ILE A 177 13.87 -0.08 16.94
N SER A 178 14.13 -0.78 15.83
CA SER A 178 15.42 -1.41 15.57
C SER A 178 16.54 -0.39 15.44
N LEU A 179 16.28 0.77 14.84
CA LEU A 179 17.23 1.88 14.75
C LEU A 179 17.65 2.39 16.13
N VAL A 180 16.68 2.61 17.03
CA VAL A 180 16.96 3.07 18.42
C VAL A 180 17.77 2.02 19.18
N VAL A 181 17.40 0.74 19.08
CA VAL A 181 18.15 -0.37 19.72
C VAL A 181 19.56 -0.46 19.15
N MET A 182 19.72 -0.29 17.85
CA MET A 182 21.05 -0.31 17.20
C MET A 182 21.93 0.83 17.72
N ILE A 183 21.42 2.07 17.76
CA ILE A 183 22.16 3.23 18.26
C ILE A 183 22.60 2.98 19.72
N ALA A 184 21.69 2.52 20.57
CA ALA A 184 22.00 2.21 21.96
C ALA A 184 23.10 1.14 22.08
N THR A 185 23.02 0.08 21.27
CA THR A 185 24.03 -0.99 21.26
C THR A 185 25.38 -0.52 20.77
N VAL A 186 25.43 0.32 19.73
CA VAL A 186 26.68 0.90 19.21
C VAL A 186 27.34 1.81 20.26
N LEU A 187 26.55 2.67 20.93
CA LEU A 187 27.06 3.52 22.01
C LEU A 187 27.60 2.71 23.18
N MET A 188 26.90 1.64 23.56
CA MET A 188 27.33 0.73 24.60
C MET A 188 28.65 0.02 24.23
N LEU A 189 28.76 -0.49 23.00
CA LEU A 189 30.02 -1.09 22.50
C LEU A 189 31.16 -0.08 22.47
N PHE A 190 30.89 1.13 22.02
CA PHE A 190 31.89 2.21 22.01
C PHE A 190 32.38 2.50 23.43
N TYR A 191 31.47 2.64 24.39
CA TYR A 191 31.80 2.87 25.80
C TYR A 191 32.68 1.74 26.37
N PHE A 192 32.28 0.48 26.18
CA PHE A 192 33.08 -0.66 26.66
C PHE A 192 34.43 -0.78 25.97
N THR A 193 34.51 -0.50 24.67
CA THR A 193 35.78 -0.52 23.94
C THR A 193 36.73 0.58 24.48
N MET A 194 36.20 1.77 24.73
CA MET A 194 37.00 2.83 25.33
C MET A 194 37.50 2.48 26.74
N LEU A 195 36.62 1.91 27.57
CA LEU A 195 36.94 1.60 28.97
C LEU A 195 37.92 0.43 29.10
N TYR A 196 37.69 -0.67 28.34
CA TYR A 196 38.43 -1.91 28.53
C TYR A 196 39.56 -2.14 27.53
N CYS A 197 39.59 -1.44 26.39
CA CYS A 197 40.64 -1.55 25.40
C CYS A 197 41.50 -0.28 25.28
N VAL A 198 40.85 0.82 24.92
CA VAL A 198 41.58 2.05 24.55
C VAL A 198 42.28 2.67 25.75
N ASN A 199 41.58 2.91 26.85
CA ASN A 199 42.15 3.55 28.04
C ASN A 199 43.34 2.75 28.64
N PRO A 200 43.24 1.41 28.81
CA PRO A 200 44.41 0.61 29.28
C PRO A 200 45.60 0.69 28.34
N ILE A 201 45.39 0.60 27.02
CA ILE A 201 46.49 0.69 26.04
C ILE A 201 47.17 2.06 26.09
N VAL A 202 46.37 3.16 26.17
CA VAL A 202 46.93 4.53 26.30
C VAL A 202 47.69 4.68 27.61
N ALA A 203 47.16 4.13 28.72
CA ALA A 203 47.84 4.16 30.02
C ALA A 203 49.16 3.40 30.01
N MET A 204 49.21 2.16 29.37
CA MET A 204 50.42 1.39 29.20
C MET A 204 51.47 2.13 28.33
N ASN A 205 51.05 2.70 27.22
CA ASN A 205 51.89 3.48 26.33
C ASN A 205 52.50 4.68 27.05
N LYS A 206 51.73 5.44 27.83
CA LYS A 206 52.17 6.56 28.63
C LYS A 206 53.16 6.11 29.72
N GLY A 207 52.81 5.04 30.44
CA GLY A 207 53.68 4.50 31.50
C GLY A 207 55.04 4.00 30.94
N LEU A 208 55.01 3.33 29.79
CA LEU A 208 56.23 2.89 29.11
C LEU A 208 57.07 4.07 28.61
N GLY A 209 56.44 5.13 28.06
CA GLY A 209 57.14 6.35 27.66
C GLY A 209 57.80 7.04 28.86
N GLN A 210 57.13 7.15 30.02
CA GLN A 210 57.69 7.69 31.25
C GLN A 210 58.86 6.88 31.77
N TYR A 211 58.80 5.56 31.70
CA TYR A 211 59.92 4.67 32.05
C TYR A 211 61.11 4.90 31.14
N LEU A 212 60.93 4.96 29.85
CA LEU A 212 62.02 5.12 28.87
C LEU A 212 62.72 6.49 28.97
N THR A 213 61.93 7.57 29.17
CA THR A 213 62.47 8.94 29.16
C THR A 213 62.98 9.40 30.54
N PHE A 214 62.19 9.12 31.59
CA PHE A 214 62.48 9.67 32.93
C PHE A 214 62.86 8.62 33.98
N ARG A 215 62.95 7.32 33.59
CA ARG A 215 63.22 6.21 34.52
C ARG A 215 62.22 6.04 35.64
N ILE A 216 61.01 6.61 35.50
CA ILE A 216 59.94 6.43 36.47
C ILE A 216 59.42 4.98 36.41
N PRO A 217 59.25 4.28 37.56
CA PRO A 217 58.79 2.87 37.56
C PRO A 217 57.49 2.70 36.78
N PHE A 218 57.43 1.69 35.92
CA PHE A 218 56.23 1.35 35.17
C PHE A 218 55.16 0.84 36.15
N ALA A 219 54.09 1.58 36.34
CA ALA A 219 52.96 1.21 37.19
C ALA A 219 51.67 1.67 36.53
N VAL A 220 50.99 0.76 35.88
CA VAL A 220 49.68 1.05 35.20
C VAL A 220 48.54 0.57 36.09
N LYS A 221 47.77 1.53 36.65
CA LYS A 221 46.54 1.29 37.43
C LYS A 221 45.32 1.22 36.49
N ALA A 222 45.29 0.31 35.56
CA ALA A 222 44.12 0.11 34.69
C ALA A 222 43.54 -1.28 34.95
N GLU A 223 42.23 -1.34 35.00
CA GLU A 223 41.52 -2.64 35.02
C GLU A 223 41.61 -3.27 33.62
N CYS A 224 42.59 -4.13 33.48
CA CYS A 224 42.77 -4.90 32.22
C CYS A 224 42.13 -6.26 32.37
N LYS A 225 41.56 -6.77 31.29
CA LYS A 225 41.02 -8.13 31.20
C LYS A 225 41.49 -8.77 29.90
N ASP A 226 41.47 -10.11 29.89
CA ASP A 226 41.78 -10.93 28.70
C ASP A 226 43.17 -10.59 28.09
N GLU A 227 43.27 -10.42 26.79
CA GLU A 227 44.50 -10.16 26.05
C GLU A 227 45.20 -8.86 26.47
N ILE A 228 44.46 -7.88 26.97
CA ILE A 228 45.02 -6.63 27.45
C ILE A 228 45.77 -6.82 28.79
N LEU A 229 45.27 -7.71 29.64
CA LEU A 229 45.97 -8.08 30.86
C LEU A 229 47.27 -8.81 30.57
N GLU A 230 47.24 -9.80 29.64
CA GLU A 230 48.41 -10.52 29.21
C GLU A 230 49.47 -9.58 28.61
N LEU A 231 49.08 -8.63 27.78
CA LEU A 231 49.98 -7.61 27.25
C LEU A 231 50.62 -6.76 28.36
N LYS A 232 49.86 -6.36 29.36
CA LYS A 232 50.35 -5.60 30.54
C LYS A 232 51.41 -6.42 31.29
N GLU A 233 51.15 -7.71 31.59
CA GLU A 233 52.07 -8.60 32.30
C GLU A 233 53.38 -8.82 31.51
N LYS A 234 53.28 -9.00 30.18
CA LYS A 234 54.47 -9.12 29.31
C LYS A 234 55.32 -7.83 29.30
N ILE A 235 54.69 -6.65 29.30
CA ILE A 235 55.38 -5.36 29.38
C ILE A 235 56.04 -5.21 30.76
N GLU A 236 55.38 -5.54 31.86
CA GLU A 236 55.95 -5.51 33.22
C GLU A 236 57.14 -6.45 33.34
N ALA A 237 57.08 -7.65 32.83
CA ALA A 237 58.18 -8.59 32.79
C ALA A 237 59.38 -8.07 31.97
N LEU A 238 59.14 -7.46 30.82
CA LEU A 238 60.18 -6.88 29.97
C LEU A 238 60.88 -5.70 30.66
N VAL A 239 60.14 -4.81 31.34
CA VAL A 239 60.68 -3.71 32.10
C VAL A 239 61.52 -4.23 33.30
N ALA A 240 61.06 -5.29 33.97
CA ALA A 240 61.84 -5.92 35.09
C ALA A 240 63.17 -6.50 34.62
N MET A 241 63.19 -7.22 33.47
CA MET A 241 64.42 -7.76 32.87
C MET A 241 65.41 -6.65 32.47
N LEU A 242 64.91 -5.55 31.89
CA LEU A 242 65.75 -4.40 31.54
C LEU A 242 66.35 -3.70 32.75
N LYS A 243 65.69 -3.77 33.91
CA LYS A 243 66.19 -3.25 35.19
C LYS A 243 67.28 -4.16 35.76
N GLN A 244 67.14 -5.47 35.68
CA GLN A 244 68.16 -6.45 36.13
C GLN A 244 69.42 -6.41 35.30
N ASN A 245 69.34 -6.26 33.99
CA ASN A 245 70.52 -6.24 33.08
C ASN A 245 71.31 -4.93 33.19
N LYS A 246 70.91 -3.96 33.97
CA LYS A 246 71.61 -2.69 34.16
C LYS A 246 72.13 -2.47 35.59
N ALA A 247 71.91 -3.42 36.50
CA ALA A 247 72.51 -3.47 37.83
C ALA A 247 73.74 -4.27 37.82
#